data_43787d449052d6d7aa09576856e9de98
#
_entry.id   43787d449052d6d7aa09576856e9de98
#
_cell.length_a   1.000
_cell.length_b   1.000
_cell.length_c   1.000
_cell.angle_alpha   90.00
_cell.angle_beta   90.00
_cell.angle_gamma   90.00
#
_symmetry.space_group_name_H-M   'P 1'
#
loop_
_entity.id
_entity.type
_entity.pdbx_description
1 polymer ?
#
loop_
_entity_poly.entity_id
_entity_poly.type
_entity_poly.pdbx_seq_one_letter_code
_entity_poly.pdbx_strand_id
1 'polypeptide(L)'
;GWRMNRSEEKEELINLIKQGAVVEREPVYIQTAASHGERDYGDTYVEINLSKQHLYFWEKGNIIIESDFVSGNMVKGMATPGGIFPITYKERNAVLKGTNYRTPVSYWMPFNGGIGMHDAPWRKQFGGTIYETNGSHGCINLPVDVAREIYEHVEAGMPVICYYE
;
A
#
# COMPACT_ATOMS: atom_id res chain seq x y z
N GLY A 1 -9.31 7.25 -3.68
CA GLY A 1 -10.39 8.21 -3.48
C GLY A 1 -11.76 7.57 -3.41
N TRP A 2 -12.75 8.36 -3.16
CA TRP A 2 -14.16 7.96 -3.07
C TRP A 2 -14.80 7.85 -4.45
N ARG A 3 -15.56 6.78 -4.71
CA ARG A 3 -16.31 6.62 -5.95
C ARG A 3 -17.70 6.08 -5.69
N MET A 4 -18.70 6.91 -5.97
CA MET A 4 -20.12 6.57 -5.78
C MET A 4 -20.60 5.52 -6.81
N ASN A 5 -21.41 4.58 -6.37
CA ASN A 5 -22.20 3.70 -7.24
C ASN A 5 -23.44 4.44 -7.72
N ARG A 6 -23.33 5.14 -8.84
CA ARG A 6 -24.41 6.02 -9.35
C ARG A 6 -25.71 5.29 -9.66
N SER A 7 -25.64 4.03 -10.11
CA SER A 7 -26.86 3.26 -10.43
C SER A 7 -27.61 2.87 -9.17
N GLU A 8 -26.90 2.27 -8.23
CA GLU A 8 -27.49 1.81 -6.97
C GLU A 8 -27.92 2.99 -6.09
N GLU A 9 -27.13 4.05 -6.02
CA GLU A 9 -27.50 5.27 -5.32
C GLU A 9 -28.77 5.91 -5.88
N LYS A 10 -28.94 5.93 -7.20
CA LYS A 10 -30.15 6.43 -7.86
C LYS A 10 -31.39 5.61 -7.47
N GLU A 11 -31.29 4.30 -7.46
CA GLU A 11 -32.37 3.40 -7.08
C GLU A 11 -32.76 3.59 -5.61
N GLU A 12 -31.78 3.68 -4.75
CA GLU A 12 -31.97 3.93 -3.31
C GLU A 12 -32.67 5.29 -3.06
N LEU A 13 -32.21 6.36 -3.70
CA LEU A 13 -32.84 7.68 -3.59
C LEU A 13 -34.29 7.67 -4.08
N ILE A 14 -34.59 7.01 -5.19
CA ILE A 14 -35.96 6.88 -5.70
C ILE A 14 -36.86 6.17 -4.68
N ASN A 15 -36.35 5.11 -4.05
CA ASN A 15 -37.11 4.36 -3.05
C ASN A 15 -37.38 5.22 -1.80
N LEU A 16 -36.39 5.93 -1.31
CA LEU A 16 -36.54 6.82 -0.16
C LEU A 16 -37.55 7.95 -0.42
N ILE A 17 -37.50 8.56 -1.63
CA ILE A 17 -38.46 9.58 -2.05
C ILE A 17 -39.91 9.03 -2.09
N LYS A 18 -40.11 7.83 -2.67
CA LYS A 18 -41.40 7.16 -2.73
C LYS A 18 -41.97 6.84 -1.35
N GLN A 19 -41.14 6.58 -0.38
CA GLN A 19 -41.51 6.30 1.01
C GLN A 19 -41.73 7.58 1.83
N GLY A 20 -41.41 8.76 1.29
CA GLY A 20 -41.45 10.03 2.04
C GLY A 20 -40.42 10.04 3.18
N ALA A 21 -39.36 9.25 3.08
CA ALA A 21 -38.39 9.11 4.14
C ALA A 21 -37.49 10.35 4.26
N VAL A 22 -37.23 10.78 5.49
CA VAL A 22 -36.21 11.80 5.83
C VAL A 22 -35.09 11.07 6.54
N VAL A 23 -33.96 10.91 5.86
CA VAL A 23 -32.81 10.14 6.38
C VAL A 23 -31.52 10.92 6.14
N GLU A 24 -30.58 10.78 7.07
CA GLU A 24 -29.20 11.15 6.90
C GLU A 24 -28.38 9.86 6.74
N ARG A 25 -27.67 9.70 5.64
CA ARG A 25 -26.93 8.51 5.33
C ARG A 25 -25.76 8.79 4.37
N GLU A 26 -24.79 7.90 4.37
CA GLU A 26 -23.75 7.87 3.35
C GLU A 26 -24.33 7.40 1.98
N PRO A 27 -23.84 7.94 0.87
CA PRO A 27 -24.11 7.40 -0.47
C PRO A 27 -23.60 5.95 -0.62
N VAL A 28 -24.18 5.22 -1.56
CA VAL A 28 -23.66 3.90 -1.93
C VAL A 28 -22.36 4.06 -2.72
N TYR A 29 -21.28 3.53 -2.21
CA TYR A 29 -19.95 3.60 -2.85
C TYR A 29 -19.55 2.27 -3.47
N ILE A 30 -18.89 2.30 -4.64
CA ILE A 30 -18.15 1.18 -5.22
C ILE A 30 -16.69 1.20 -4.79
N GLN A 31 -16.21 2.32 -4.27
CA GLN A 31 -14.87 2.48 -3.72
C GLN A 31 -14.90 3.50 -2.60
N THR A 32 -14.28 3.15 -1.50
CA THR A 32 -14.09 4.03 -0.34
C THR A 32 -12.62 4.40 -0.18
N ALA A 33 -12.35 5.44 0.61
CA ALA A 33 -11.02 5.86 1.00
C ALA A 33 -10.92 5.91 2.54
N ALA A 34 -9.74 6.19 3.07
CA ALA A 34 -9.50 6.19 4.50
C ALA A 34 -10.12 7.41 5.21
N SER A 35 -10.37 8.50 4.48
CA SER A 35 -10.88 9.77 5.05
C SER A 35 -11.73 10.54 4.06
N HIS A 36 -12.72 11.29 4.57
CA HIS A 36 -13.44 12.35 3.87
C HIS A 36 -12.81 13.75 4.04
N GLY A 37 -11.67 13.84 4.74
CA GLY A 37 -10.93 15.09 4.95
C GLY A 37 -10.21 15.59 3.71
N GLU A 38 -9.30 16.54 3.89
CA GLU A 38 -8.51 17.13 2.80
C GLU A 38 -7.64 16.09 2.05
N ARG A 39 -7.32 14.99 2.71
CA ARG A 39 -6.53 13.88 2.17
C ARG A 39 -7.32 12.59 2.24
N ASP A 40 -7.64 11.99 1.12
CA ASP A 40 -8.36 10.72 1.03
C ASP A 40 -7.68 9.57 1.78
N TYR A 41 -6.35 9.61 1.87
CA TYR A 41 -5.55 8.61 2.55
C TYR A 41 -5.41 8.86 4.07
N GLY A 42 -5.97 9.95 4.59
CA GLY A 42 -5.96 10.27 6.01
C GLY A 42 -4.57 10.65 6.55
N ASP A 43 -4.34 10.36 7.81
CA ASP A 43 -3.12 10.72 8.55
C ASP A 43 -2.29 9.50 9.03
N THR A 44 -2.74 8.28 8.66
CA THR A 44 -2.09 7.02 9.00
C THR A 44 -1.90 6.20 7.73
N TYR A 45 -0.66 6.10 7.24
CA TYR A 45 -0.31 5.50 5.95
C TYR A 45 1.18 5.17 5.85
N VAL A 46 1.53 4.34 4.87
CA VAL A 46 2.92 4.12 4.47
C VAL A 46 3.26 5.00 3.28
N GLU A 47 4.31 5.79 3.38
CA GLU A 47 4.84 6.63 2.32
C GLU A 47 6.11 6.01 1.75
N ILE A 48 6.15 5.79 0.44
CA ILE A 48 7.26 5.14 -0.27
C ILE A 48 7.79 6.08 -1.34
N ASN A 49 8.88 6.78 -1.03
CA ASN A 49 9.59 7.62 -1.98
C ASN A 49 10.53 6.76 -2.83
N LEU A 50 10.09 6.42 -4.04
CA LEU A 50 10.79 5.54 -4.96
C LEU A 50 12.07 6.16 -5.54
N SER A 51 12.14 7.49 -5.63
CA SER A 51 13.35 8.20 -6.08
C SER A 51 14.43 8.21 -5.02
N LYS A 52 14.07 8.45 -3.75
CA LYS A 52 15.01 8.44 -2.62
C LYS A 52 15.30 7.04 -2.10
N GLN A 53 14.49 6.05 -2.45
CA GLN A 53 14.53 4.69 -1.89
C GLN A 53 14.39 4.71 -0.35
N HIS A 54 13.51 5.60 0.14
CA HIS A 54 13.26 5.83 1.55
C HIS A 54 11.77 5.77 1.86
N LEU A 55 11.41 5.06 2.94
CA LEU A 55 10.06 4.82 3.41
C LEU A 55 9.83 5.56 4.73
N TYR A 56 8.62 6.10 4.88
CA TYR A 56 8.11 6.63 6.13
C TYR A 56 6.79 5.94 6.47
N PHE A 57 6.63 5.52 7.72
CA PHE A 57 5.34 5.10 8.25
C PHE A 57 4.79 6.21 9.15
N TRP A 58 3.64 6.73 8.73
CA TRP A 58 2.91 7.77 9.42
C TRP A 58 1.78 7.17 10.26
N GLU A 59 1.70 7.52 11.52
CA GLU A 59 0.58 7.20 12.39
C GLU A 59 0.05 8.48 13.03
N LYS A 60 -1.23 8.80 12.78
CA LYS A 60 -1.89 10.01 13.30
C LYS A 60 -1.10 11.29 13.04
N GLY A 61 -0.55 11.41 11.83
CA GLY A 61 0.21 12.57 11.38
C GLY A 61 1.66 12.66 11.88
N ASN A 62 2.17 11.63 12.57
CA ASN A 62 3.56 11.57 13.04
C ASN A 62 4.30 10.44 12.34
N ILE A 63 5.57 10.67 12.00
CA ILE A 63 6.46 9.60 11.53
C ILE A 63 6.87 8.77 12.73
N ILE A 64 6.59 7.47 12.70
CA ILE A 64 6.99 6.54 13.76
C ILE A 64 8.03 5.52 13.32
N ILE A 65 8.11 5.23 12.01
CA ILE A 65 9.15 4.38 11.43
C ILE A 65 9.66 5.05 10.16
N GLU A 66 10.97 5.03 9.96
CA GLU A 66 11.60 5.40 8.70
C GLU A 66 12.74 4.45 8.36
N SER A 67 12.92 4.16 7.08
CA SER A 67 13.97 3.24 6.64
C SER A 67 14.28 3.38 5.16
N ASP A 68 15.51 3.10 4.81
CA ASP A 68 15.88 2.81 3.43
C ASP A 68 15.34 1.44 3.00
N PHE A 69 15.03 1.32 1.72
CA PHE A 69 14.55 0.08 1.10
C PHE A 69 15.19 -0.16 -0.28
N VAL A 70 14.89 -1.29 -0.92
CA VAL A 70 15.20 -1.51 -2.32
C VAL A 70 13.91 -1.89 -3.07
N SER A 71 13.53 -1.06 -4.04
CA SER A 71 12.37 -1.28 -4.91
C SER A 71 12.68 -2.15 -6.14
N GLY A 72 11.72 -2.19 -7.06
CA GLY A 72 11.81 -2.94 -8.32
C GLY A 72 12.93 -2.50 -9.24
N ASN A 73 13.51 -3.44 -9.97
CA ASN A 73 14.64 -3.26 -10.85
C ASN A 73 14.27 -2.46 -12.11
N MET A 74 14.83 -1.26 -12.24
CA MET A 74 14.53 -0.35 -13.36
C MET A 74 15.02 -0.89 -14.71
N VAL A 75 16.26 -1.36 -14.76
CA VAL A 75 16.88 -1.85 -16.00
C VAL A 75 16.15 -3.07 -16.56
N LYS A 76 15.60 -3.91 -15.69
CA LYS A 76 14.82 -5.09 -16.09
C LYS A 76 13.34 -4.80 -16.37
N GLY A 77 12.92 -3.53 -16.34
CA GLY A 77 11.53 -3.16 -16.55
C GLY A 77 10.59 -3.64 -15.43
N MET A 78 11.12 -3.85 -14.23
CA MET A 78 10.38 -4.33 -13.06
C MET A 78 10.19 -3.22 -12.01
N ALA A 79 10.17 -1.97 -12.44
CA ALA A 79 9.98 -0.82 -11.56
C ALA A 79 8.71 -0.95 -10.71
N THR A 80 8.80 -0.56 -9.45
CA THR A 80 7.61 -0.46 -8.60
C THR A 80 6.70 0.66 -9.12
N PRO A 81 5.41 0.42 -9.39
CA PRO A 81 4.53 1.46 -9.91
C PRO A 81 4.20 2.51 -8.85
N GLY A 82 4.12 3.78 -9.27
CA GLY A 82 3.57 4.86 -8.46
C GLY A 82 2.04 4.75 -8.33
N GLY A 83 1.51 5.29 -7.23
CA GLY A 83 0.07 5.31 -6.98
C GLY A 83 -0.25 5.25 -5.49
N ILE A 84 -1.55 5.24 -5.18
CA ILE A 84 -2.07 5.01 -3.82
C ILE A 84 -2.80 3.68 -3.83
N PHE A 85 -2.36 2.76 -2.99
CA PHE A 85 -2.84 1.38 -2.94
C PHE A 85 -3.25 1.04 -1.50
N PRO A 86 -4.29 0.24 -1.27
CA PRO A 86 -4.56 -0.30 0.06
C PRO A 86 -3.66 -1.51 0.35
N ILE A 87 -3.22 -1.69 1.59
CA ILE A 87 -2.74 -3.01 2.05
C ILE A 87 -3.87 -4.02 1.83
N THR A 88 -3.59 -5.10 1.11
CA THR A 88 -4.62 -6.09 0.80
C THR A 88 -4.87 -7.04 1.98
N TYR A 89 -3.79 -7.55 2.55
CA TYR A 89 -3.74 -8.39 3.75
C TYR A 89 -2.32 -8.37 4.32
N LYS A 90 -2.08 -9.07 5.41
CA LYS A 90 -0.74 -9.34 5.91
C LYS A 90 -0.58 -10.82 6.27
N GLU A 91 0.59 -11.40 6.02
CA GLU A 91 0.85 -12.81 6.23
C GLU A 91 2.25 -13.04 6.79
N ARG A 92 2.36 -13.89 7.80
CA ARG A 92 3.67 -14.35 8.34
C ARG A 92 4.12 -15.62 7.65
N ASN A 93 5.45 -15.72 7.47
CA ASN A 93 6.09 -16.90 6.89
C ASN A 93 5.52 -17.28 5.51
N ALA A 94 5.28 -16.25 4.69
CA ALA A 94 4.81 -16.42 3.32
C ALA A 94 5.92 -16.94 2.40
N VAL A 95 5.52 -17.53 1.28
CA VAL A 95 6.44 -17.93 0.22
C VAL A 95 6.07 -17.21 -1.06
N LEU A 96 6.87 -16.20 -1.42
CA LEU A 96 6.69 -15.46 -2.66
C LEU A 96 7.10 -16.33 -3.85
N LYS A 97 6.21 -16.47 -4.81
CA LYS A 97 6.41 -17.33 -5.99
C LYS A 97 6.35 -16.49 -7.26
N GLY A 98 7.31 -16.67 -8.13
CA GLY A 98 7.32 -16.16 -9.50
C GLY A 98 7.67 -17.25 -10.48
N THR A 99 7.79 -16.92 -11.76
CA THR A 99 8.08 -17.91 -12.81
C THR A 99 9.35 -18.73 -12.52
N ASN A 100 10.38 -18.09 -11.98
CA ASN A 100 11.70 -18.69 -11.78
C ASN A 100 12.24 -18.56 -10.35
N TYR A 101 11.39 -18.21 -9.37
CA TYR A 101 11.84 -18.08 -7.99
C TYR A 101 10.77 -18.54 -7.00
N ARG A 102 11.26 -18.94 -5.83
CA ARG A 102 10.47 -19.26 -4.66
C ARG A 102 11.22 -18.76 -3.42
N THR A 103 10.76 -17.66 -2.85
CA THR A 103 11.47 -16.95 -1.79
C THR A 103 10.62 -16.92 -0.52
N PRO A 104 11.06 -17.56 0.56
CA PRO A 104 10.40 -17.42 1.86
C PRO A 104 10.68 -16.04 2.44
N VAL A 105 9.65 -15.43 3.04
CA VAL A 105 9.74 -14.17 3.77
C VAL A 105 8.99 -14.29 5.10
N SER A 106 9.45 -13.58 6.12
CA SER A 106 8.83 -13.64 7.45
C SER A 106 7.60 -12.75 7.56
N TYR A 107 7.61 -11.63 6.84
CA TYR A 107 6.59 -10.58 6.90
C TYR A 107 6.19 -10.18 5.49
N TRP A 108 4.96 -10.50 5.08
CA TRP A 108 4.42 -10.17 3.78
C TRP A 108 3.23 -9.23 3.88
N MET A 109 3.28 -8.10 3.18
CA MET A 109 2.28 -7.04 3.21
C MET A 109 2.02 -6.57 1.77
N PRO A 110 1.18 -7.30 0.99
CA PRO A 110 0.86 -6.92 -0.40
C PRO A 110 -0.06 -5.71 -0.46
N PHE A 111 0.17 -4.85 -1.46
CA PHE A 111 -0.64 -3.65 -1.70
C PHE A 111 -1.04 -3.44 -3.17
N ASN A 112 -0.35 -4.11 -4.13
CA ASN A 112 -0.69 -3.99 -5.55
C ASN A 112 -0.46 -5.32 -6.27
N GLY A 113 -1.49 -6.17 -6.34
CA GLY A 113 -1.40 -7.51 -6.92
C GLY A 113 -0.32 -8.35 -6.26
N GLY A 114 0.72 -8.72 -7.01
CA GLY A 114 1.89 -9.45 -6.49
C GLY A 114 2.99 -8.57 -5.90
N ILE A 115 2.78 -7.26 -5.80
CA ILE A 115 3.74 -6.30 -5.24
C ILE A 115 3.37 -5.99 -3.79
N GLY A 116 4.34 -6.04 -2.90
CA GLY A 116 4.16 -5.73 -1.48
C GLY A 116 5.46 -5.38 -0.80
N MET A 117 5.37 -5.03 0.47
CA MET A 117 6.51 -4.86 1.37
C MET A 117 6.84 -6.20 2.03
N HIS A 118 8.12 -6.50 2.19
CA HIS A 118 8.57 -7.70 2.90
C HIS A 118 10.02 -7.58 3.36
N ASP A 119 10.42 -8.40 4.31
CA ASP A 119 11.80 -8.56 4.74
C ASP A 119 12.66 -9.17 3.64
N ALA A 120 13.93 -8.73 3.58
CA ALA A 120 14.90 -9.23 2.62
C ALA A 120 16.23 -9.58 3.32
N PRO A 121 16.28 -10.69 4.10
CA PRO A 121 17.45 -11.06 4.87
C PRO A 121 18.71 -11.36 4.04
N TRP A 122 18.53 -11.57 2.74
CA TRP A 122 19.65 -11.76 1.79
C TRP A 122 20.34 -10.45 1.39
N ARG A 123 19.77 -9.28 1.73
CA ARG A 123 20.36 -7.98 1.45
C ARG A 123 21.13 -7.45 2.66
N LYS A 124 22.31 -6.91 2.41
CA LYS A 124 23.14 -6.25 3.43
C LYS A 124 23.08 -4.72 3.36
N GLN A 125 22.55 -4.20 2.27
CA GLN A 125 22.45 -2.76 2.00
C GLN A 125 21.09 -2.42 1.39
N PHE A 126 20.60 -1.24 1.75
CA PHE A 126 19.34 -0.70 1.28
C PHE A 126 19.54 0.77 0.85
N GLY A 127 18.60 1.32 0.10
CA GLY A 127 18.64 2.71 -0.36
C GLY A 127 19.53 2.97 -1.58
N GLY A 128 19.74 4.25 -1.83
CA GLY A 128 20.59 4.73 -2.93
C GLY A 128 20.13 4.26 -4.30
N THR A 129 21.06 3.90 -5.18
CA THR A 129 20.81 3.50 -6.56
C THR A 129 20.78 1.98 -6.76
N ILE A 130 20.72 1.20 -5.69
CA ILE A 130 20.73 -0.29 -5.76
C ILE A 130 19.60 -0.81 -6.66
N TYR A 131 18.42 -0.19 -6.59
CA TYR A 131 17.23 -0.59 -7.34
C TYR A 131 17.41 -0.50 -8.87
N GLU A 132 18.28 0.36 -9.35
CA GLU A 132 18.48 0.56 -10.79
C GLU A 132 18.93 -0.74 -11.49
N THR A 133 19.90 -1.45 -10.92
CA THR A 133 20.53 -2.63 -11.51
C THR A 133 20.34 -3.91 -10.70
N ASN A 134 20.17 -3.82 -9.38
CA ASN A 134 20.01 -4.93 -8.44
C ASN A 134 18.73 -4.80 -7.59
N GLY A 135 17.67 -4.29 -8.19
CA GLY A 135 16.34 -4.18 -7.58
C GLY A 135 15.61 -5.52 -7.47
N SER A 136 14.43 -5.48 -6.88
CA SER A 136 13.49 -6.59 -6.76
C SER A 136 12.72 -6.83 -8.08
N HIS A 137 11.72 -7.71 -8.04
CA HIS A 137 10.73 -7.89 -9.13
C HIS A 137 9.51 -6.95 -9.00
N GLY A 138 9.65 -5.82 -8.29
CA GLY A 138 8.61 -4.83 -8.04
C GLY A 138 8.30 -4.62 -6.56
N CYS A 139 8.58 -5.57 -5.70
CA CYS A 139 8.35 -5.48 -4.26
C CYS A 139 9.31 -4.49 -3.57
N ILE A 140 8.92 -4.03 -2.41
CA ILE A 140 9.71 -3.20 -1.51
C ILE A 140 10.43 -4.12 -0.53
N ASN A 141 11.74 -4.27 -0.73
CA ASN A 141 12.62 -5.05 0.12
C ASN A 141 13.07 -4.22 1.32
N LEU A 142 12.82 -4.67 2.53
CA LEU A 142 13.12 -3.99 3.78
C LEU A 142 14.13 -4.78 4.64
N PRO A 143 14.87 -4.10 5.53
CA PRO A 143 15.52 -4.76 6.66
C PRO A 143 14.53 -5.58 7.47
N VAL A 144 14.98 -6.70 8.05
CA VAL A 144 14.07 -7.65 8.74
C VAL A 144 13.38 -7.04 9.96
N ASP A 145 14.09 -6.25 10.72
CA ASP A 145 13.59 -5.54 11.90
C ASP A 145 12.54 -4.49 11.52
N VAL A 146 12.80 -3.71 10.47
CA VAL A 146 11.86 -2.72 9.94
C VAL A 146 10.61 -3.38 9.38
N ALA A 147 10.75 -4.46 8.58
CA ALA A 147 9.61 -5.19 8.05
C ALA A 147 8.73 -5.76 9.16
N ARG A 148 9.33 -6.23 10.26
CA ARG A 148 8.61 -6.70 11.45
C ARG A 148 7.82 -5.55 12.08
N GLU A 149 8.48 -4.42 12.32
CA GLU A 149 7.88 -3.28 13.00
C GLU A 149 6.70 -2.71 12.17
N ILE A 150 6.88 -2.52 10.85
CA ILE A 150 5.78 -2.11 9.98
C ILE A 150 4.64 -3.13 9.99
N TYR A 151 4.95 -4.44 9.95
CA TYR A 151 3.96 -5.51 9.99
C TYR A 151 3.07 -5.47 11.25
N GLU A 152 3.62 -5.06 12.38
CA GLU A 152 2.89 -4.94 13.63
C GLU A 152 1.87 -3.79 13.62
N HIS A 153 2.15 -2.73 12.86
CA HIS A 153 1.32 -1.53 12.78
C HIS A 153 0.31 -1.52 11.62
N VAL A 154 0.65 -2.10 10.47
CA VAL A 154 -0.24 -2.04 9.30
C VAL A 154 -1.43 -2.97 9.42
N GLU A 155 -2.56 -2.56 8.82
CA GLU A 155 -3.76 -3.37 8.69
C GLU A 155 -4.29 -3.34 7.25
N ALA A 156 -5.12 -4.33 6.89
CA ALA A 156 -5.79 -4.35 5.59
C ALA A 156 -6.62 -3.08 5.38
N GLY A 157 -6.51 -2.48 4.19
CA GLY A 157 -7.13 -1.22 3.85
C GLY A 157 -6.27 0.02 4.11
N MET A 158 -5.20 -0.07 4.92
CA MET A 158 -4.29 1.05 5.18
C MET A 158 -3.63 1.51 3.88
N PRO A 159 -3.58 2.83 3.61
CA PRO A 159 -2.99 3.36 2.39
C PRO A 159 -1.46 3.17 2.34
N VAL A 160 -0.98 2.83 1.14
CA VAL A 160 0.45 2.83 0.76
C VAL A 160 0.58 3.79 -0.42
N ILE A 161 1.35 4.85 -0.24
CA ILE A 161 1.57 5.89 -1.23
C ILE A 161 2.96 5.70 -1.85
N CYS A 162 3.01 5.32 -3.13
CA CYS A 162 4.25 5.16 -3.87
C CYS A 162 4.40 6.30 -4.88
N TYR A 163 5.53 6.99 -4.89
CA TYR A 163 5.76 8.08 -5.84
C TYR A 163 7.23 8.24 -6.23
N TYR A 164 7.43 8.87 -7.37
CA TYR A 164 8.71 9.35 -7.88
C TYR A 164 8.72 10.89 -7.83
N GLU A 165 9.86 11.47 -7.42
CA GLU A 165 10.13 12.92 -7.49
C GLU A 165 10.72 13.31 -8.84
#